data_54c4fbddb21ed655a2923d53402e9ce4
#
_entry.id   54c4fbddb21ed655a2923d53402e9ce4
#
_cell.length_a   1.000
_cell.length_b   1.000
_cell.length_c   1.000
_cell.angle_alpha   90.00
_cell.angle_beta   90.00
_cell.angle_gamma   90.00
#
_symmetry.space_group_name_H-M   'P 1'
#
loop_
_entity.id
_entity.type
_entity.pdbx_description
1 polymer ?
#
loop_
_entity_poly.entity_id
_entity_poly.type
_entity_poly.pdbx_seq_one_letter_code
_entity_poly.pdbx_strand_id
1 'polypeptide(L)'
;MIRSHNGWPASQDRNAIGIQSYRIPGTRISFACARAVAPLLVNFAKDFHEQVQPIDKGQLDDWGYAYRPIRGTTVHLSNHASGTAIDLNALKHPLGASGTFTKAQERTIRELCKHYGLRWGGDYEVRKDEMHFEINISPEKAKRLIADLGLTDAQSKNRQNR
;
A
#
# COMPACT_ATOMS: atom_id res chain seq x y z
N MET A 1 -10.29 -9.84 18.04
CA MET A 1 -10.38 -9.32 16.66
C MET A 1 -9.33 -9.97 15.80
N ILE A 2 -9.69 -10.39 14.60
CA ILE A 2 -8.75 -10.96 13.63
C ILE A 2 -7.80 -9.86 13.15
N ARG A 3 -6.53 -10.22 12.98
CA ARG A 3 -5.49 -9.28 12.55
C ARG A 3 -4.73 -9.82 11.34
N SER A 4 -4.28 -8.91 10.50
CA SER A 4 -3.34 -9.24 9.43
C SER A 4 -1.92 -9.43 9.98
N HIS A 5 -1.02 -9.88 9.12
CA HIS A 5 0.36 -10.21 9.51
C HIS A 5 1.09 -9.05 10.21
N ASN A 6 0.85 -7.80 9.80
CA ASN A 6 1.45 -6.62 10.42
C ASN A 6 0.74 -6.13 11.70
N GLY A 7 -0.24 -6.89 12.19
CA GLY A 7 -0.92 -6.61 13.45
C GLY A 7 -2.12 -5.66 13.37
N TRP A 8 -2.48 -5.19 12.18
CA TRP A 8 -3.63 -4.31 11.99
C TRP A 8 -4.94 -5.11 11.95
N PRO A 9 -6.07 -4.52 12.39
CA PRO A 9 -7.37 -5.18 12.32
C PRO A 9 -7.74 -5.56 10.89
N ALA A 10 -8.13 -6.81 10.69
CA ALA A 10 -8.56 -7.34 9.39
C ALA A 10 -10.01 -7.82 9.47
N SER A 11 -10.76 -7.68 8.39
CA SER A 11 -12.16 -8.09 8.35
C SER A 11 -12.64 -8.26 6.90
N GLN A 12 -13.55 -9.22 6.69
CA GLN A 12 -14.34 -9.29 5.46
C GLN A 12 -15.33 -8.14 5.37
N ASP A 13 -15.75 -7.58 6.51
CA ASP A 13 -16.60 -6.41 6.54
C ASP A 13 -15.74 -5.15 6.37
N ARG A 14 -15.81 -4.59 5.17
CA ARG A 14 -15.05 -3.39 4.80
C ARG A 14 -15.35 -2.22 5.72
N ASN A 15 -16.61 -2.07 6.14
CA ASN A 15 -17.03 -0.96 7.00
C ASN A 15 -16.44 -1.08 8.41
N ALA A 16 -16.27 -2.31 8.91
CA ALA A 16 -15.73 -2.55 10.25
C ALA A 16 -14.31 -2.02 10.45
N ILE A 17 -13.54 -1.92 9.36
CA ILE A 17 -12.14 -1.45 9.37
C ILE A 17 -11.93 -0.20 8.51
N GLY A 18 -13.00 0.47 8.13
CA GLY A 18 -12.93 1.77 7.46
C GLY A 18 -12.35 1.73 6.05
N ILE A 19 -12.59 0.65 5.29
CA ILE A 19 -12.10 0.56 3.90
C ILE A 19 -12.87 1.53 3.02
N GLN A 20 -12.15 2.37 2.30
CA GLN A 20 -12.67 3.30 1.31
C GLN A 20 -11.78 3.30 0.07
N SER A 21 -12.35 3.70 -1.08
CA SER A 21 -11.59 3.88 -2.31
C SER A 21 -11.02 5.28 -2.39
N TYR A 22 -9.75 5.38 -2.75
CA TYR A 22 -9.02 6.64 -2.88
C TYR A 22 -8.38 6.76 -4.24
N ARG A 23 -8.54 7.91 -4.87
CA ARG A 23 -7.85 8.25 -6.10
C ARG A 23 -6.46 8.78 -5.78
N ILE A 24 -5.46 8.32 -6.54
CA ILE A 24 -4.09 8.80 -6.39
C ILE A 24 -3.94 10.10 -7.20
N PRO A 25 -3.62 11.24 -6.55
CA PRO A 25 -3.51 12.52 -7.24
C PRO A 25 -2.56 12.47 -8.42
N GLY A 26 -2.96 13.09 -9.53
CA GLY A 26 -2.16 13.14 -10.76
C GLY A 26 -2.24 11.88 -11.60
N THR A 27 -3.06 10.91 -11.22
CA THR A 27 -3.23 9.64 -11.95
C THR A 27 -4.70 9.32 -12.18
N ARG A 28 -4.96 8.30 -13.01
CA ARG A 28 -6.30 7.72 -13.16
C ARG A 28 -6.50 6.49 -12.28
N ILE A 29 -5.58 6.23 -11.34
CA ILE A 29 -5.59 5.06 -10.49
C ILE A 29 -6.35 5.34 -9.20
N SER A 30 -7.13 4.35 -8.76
CA SER A 30 -7.74 4.30 -7.44
C SER A 30 -7.50 2.93 -6.82
N PHE A 31 -7.34 2.90 -5.50
CA PHE A 31 -7.33 1.65 -4.75
C PHE A 31 -8.09 1.81 -3.43
N ALA A 32 -8.49 0.68 -2.85
CA ALA A 32 -9.17 0.66 -1.57
C ALA A 32 -8.19 0.35 -0.44
N CYS A 33 -8.25 1.13 0.63
CA CYS A 33 -7.43 0.90 1.83
C CYS A 33 -8.14 1.43 3.07
N ALA A 34 -7.57 1.14 4.24
CA ALA A 34 -8.11 1.61 5.51
C ALA A 34 -7.92 3.12 5.65
N ARG A 35 -8.97 3.81 6.09
CA ARG A 35 -8.94 5.26 6.30
C ARG A 35 -7.79 5.70 7.21
N ALA A 36 -7.50 4.92 8.24
CA ALA A 36 -6.45 5.26 9.22
C ALA A 36 -5.04 5.37 8.61
N VAL A 37 -4.78 4.72 7.47
CA VAL A 37 -3.47 4.73 6.80
C VAL A 37 -3.54 5.32 5.39
N ALA A 38 -4.70 5.74 4.94
CA ALA A 38 -4.86 6.30 3.60
C ALA A 38 -3.92 7.48 3.33
N PRO A 39 -3.71 8.45 4.25
CA PRO A 39 -2.75 9.53 4.00
C PRO A 39 -1.33 9.04 3.72
N LEU A 40 -0.90 7.96 4.36
CA LEU A 40 0.42 7.37 4.13
C LEU A 40 0.49 6.64 2.79
N LEU A 41 -0.47 5.74 2.53
CA LEU A 41 -0.48 4.93 1.30
C LEU A 41 -0.73 5.77 0.05
N VAL A 42 -1.65 6.72 0.10
CA VAL A 42 -1.99 7.57 -1.04
C VAL A 42 -0.81 8.48 -1.39
N ASN A 43 -0.19 9.13 -0.41
CA ASN A 43 0.97 9.99 -0.66
C ASN A 43 2.20 9.19 -1.10
N PHE A 44 2.41 8.01 -0.54
CA PHE A 44 3.44 7.09 -1.02
C PHE A 44 3.23 6.75 -2.51
N ALA A 45 2.01 6.35 -2.89
CA ALA A 45 1.70 5.99 -4.27
C ALA A 45 1.88 7.18 -5.23
N LYS A 46 1.49 8.39 -4.80
CA LYS A 46 1.71 9.62 -5.57
C LYS A 46 3.20 9.85 -5.80
N ASP A 47 4.01 9.79 -4.76
CA ASP A 47 5.45 10.00 -4.86
C ASP A 47 6.15 8.89 -5.66
N PHE A 48 5.71 7.65 -5.50
CA PHE A 48 6.17 6.53 -6.32
C PHE A 48 5.91 6.80 -7.81
N HIS A 49 4.71 7.23 -8.15
CA HIS A 49 4.33 7.58 -9.52
C HIS A 49 5.24 8.67 -10.10
N GLU A 50 5.53 9.70 -9.33
CA GLU A 50 6.32 10.86 -9.76
C GLU A 50 7.83 10.60 -9.78
N GLN A 51 8.35 9.81 -8.83
CA GLN A 51 9.78 9.69 -8.58
C GLN A 51 10.37 8.34 -8.95
N VAL A 52 9.57 7.29 -9.03
CA VAL A 52 10.05 5.94 -9.31
C VAL A 52 9.58 5.48 -10.68
N GLN A 53 8.27 5.35 -10.86
CA GLN A 53 7.70 4.76 -12.08
C GLN A 53 6.22 5.15 -12.18
N PRO A 54 5.75 5.58 -13.36
CA PRO A 54 4.32 5.83 -13.56
C PRO A 54 3.48 4.58 -13.25
N ILE A 55 2.33 4.78 -12.58
CA ILE A 55 1.43 3.68 -12.21
C ILE A 55 0.19 3.61 -13.09
N ASP A 56 0.00 4.56 -14.00
CA ASP A 56 -1.20 4.67 -14.84
C ASP A 56 -0.93 4.47 -16.33
N LYS A 57 0.14 3.81 -16.69
CA LYS A 57 0.49 3.49 -18.08
C LYS A 57 0.09 2.06 -18.42
N GLY A 58 -0.64 1.89 -19.51
CA GLY A 58 -1.07 0.58 -19.97
C GLY A 58 -2.25 0.02 -19.18
N GLN A 59 -2.22 -1.30 -18.95
CA GLN A 59 -3.26 -2.00 -18.21
C GLN A 59 -3.20 -1.63 -16.72
N LEU A 60 -4.38 -1.43 -16.11
CA LEU A 60 -4.46 -1.15 -14.67
C LEU A 60 -4.15 -2.43 -13.88
N ASP A 61 -3.14 -2.36 -13.05
CA ASP A 61 -2.59 -3.50 -12.30
C ASP A 61 -2.16 -3.10 -10.89
N ASP A 62 -2.91 -2.19 -10.28
CA ASP A 62 -2.67 -1.70 -8.92
C ASP A 62 -3.80 -2.15 -8.00
N TRP A 63 -3.46 -2.67 -6.82
CA TRP A 63 -4.42 -3.30 -5.91
C TRP A 63 -4.28 -2.79 -4.50
N GLY A 64 -5.38 -2.77 -3.77
CA GLY A 64 -5.41 -2.44 -2.35
C GLY A 64 -6.04 -3.56 -1.52
N TYR A 65 -7.11 -3.24 -0.80
CA TYR A 65 -7.79 -4.19 0.08
C TYR A 65 -8.24 -5.46 -0.64
N ALA A 66 -7.93 -6.59 -0.01
CA ALA A 66 -8.43 -7.91 -0.40
C ALA A 66 -8.36 -8.82 0.83
N TYR A 67 -9.49 -9.44 1.19
CA TYR A 67 -9.52 -10.38 2.32
C TYR A 67 -9.12 -11.77 1.84
N ARG A 68 -7.86 -12.14 2.08
CA ARG A 68 -7.31 -13.43 1.67
C ARG A 68 -6.12 -13.81 2.52
N PRO A 69 -5.80 -15.14 2.61
CA PRO A 69 -4.54 -15.59 3.22
C PRO A 69 -3.33 -15.07 2.43
N ILE A 70 -2.18 -15.03 3.09
CA ILE A 70 -0.89 -14.83 2.41
C ILE A 70 -0.72 -15.98 1.40
N ARG A 71 -0.33 -15.67 0.16
CA ARG A 71 -0.11 -16.67 -0.88
C ARG A 71 0.89 -17.73 -0.42
N GLY A 72 0.51 -19.00 -0.57
CA GLY A 72 1.29 -20.14 -0.10
C GLY A 72 1.04 -20.52 1.35
N THR A 73 0.11 -19.85 2.04
CA THR A 73 -0.33 -20.20 3.40
C THR A 73 -1.84 -20.30 3.48
N THR A 74 -2.33 -21.01 4.51
CA THR A 74 -3.76 -21.07 4.83
C THR A 74 -4.07 -20.49 6.22
N VAL A 75 -3.04 -20.03 6.95
CA VAL A 75 -3.16 -19.66 8.36
C VAL A 75 -2.87 -18.18 8.64
N HIS A 76 -2.18 -17.48 7.73
CA HIS A 76 -1.84 -16.08 7.93
C HIS A 76 -2.60 -15.19 6.95
N LEU A 77 -3.25 -14.14 7.47
CA LEU A 77 -3.92 -13.16 6.63
C LEU A 77 -2.91 -12.17 6.06
N SER A 78 -3.05 -11.91 4.77
CA SER A 78 -2.32 -10.87 4.07
C SER A 78 -2.60 -9.49 4.68
N ASN A 79 -1.63 -8.58 4.62
CA ASN A 79 -1.83 -7.19 5.04
C ASN A 79 -2.82 -6.44 4.14
N HIS A 80 -3.13 -6.96 2.96
CA HIS A 80 -4.26 -6.49 2.15
C HIS A 80 -5.60 -6.68 2.88
N ALA A 81 -5.72 -7.70 3.73
CA ALA A 81 -6.97 -8.00 4.47
C ALA A 81 -7.31 -6.97 5.54
N SER A 82 -6.36 -6.17 5.96
CA SER A 82 -6.57 -5.03 6.87
C SER A 82 -6.64 -3.69 6.14
N GLY A 83 -6.48 -3.68 4.82
CA GLY A 83 -6.41 -2.45 4.03
C GLY A 83 -5.13 -1.64 4.28
N THR A 84 -4.04 -2.30 4.71
CA THR A 84 -2.78 -1.64 5.06
C THR A 84 -1.64 -1.98 4.10
N ALA A 85 -1.96 -2.58 2.95
CA ALA A 85 -1.00 -2.90 1.90
C ALA A 85 -1.57 -2.55 0.54
N ILE A 86 -0.67 -2.20 -0.37
CA ILE A 86 -0.96 -1.94 -1.78
C ILE A 86 0.05 -2.63 -2.67
N ASP A 87 -0.38 -3.02 -3.86
CA ASP A 87 0.48 -3.48 -4.94
C ASP A 87 0.45 -2.45 -6.06
N LEU A 88 1.61 -2.05 -6.57
CA LEU A 88 1.74 -1.10 -7.67
C LEU A 88 2.45 -1.76 -8.86
N ASN A 89 1.93 -1.53 -10.06
CA ASN A 89 2.49 -2.06 -11.31
C ASN A 89 2.74 -3.58 -11.24
N ALA A 90 1.75 -4.33 -10.80
CA ALA A 90 1.87 -5.77 -10.53
C ALA A 90 2.39 -6.58 -11.73
N LEU A 91 1.98 -6.20 -12.96
CA LEU A 91 2.40 -6.90 -14.18
C LEU A 91 3.89 -6.72 -14.48
N LYS A 92 4.50 -5.63 -14.03
CA LYS A 92 5.93 -5.34 -14.22
C LYS A 92 6.82 -5.96 -13.14
N HIS A 93 6.23 -6.27 -12.00
CA HIS A 93 6.96 -6.73 -10.81
C HIS A 93 6.28 -7.97 -10.22
N PRO A 94 6.19 -9.08 -10.98
CA PRO A 94 5.41 -10.24 -10.54
C PRO A 94 6.01 -10.90 -9.30
N LEU A 95 5.14 -11.51 -8.50
CA LEU A 95 5.52 -12.20 -7.27
C LEU A 95 6.64 -13.23 -7.54
N GLY A 96 7.68 -13.18 -6.75
CA GLY A 96 8.84 -14.06 -6.87
C GLY A 96 9.94 -13.51 -7.77
N ALA A 97 9.65 -12.55 -8.64
CA ALA A 97 10.68 -11.89 -9.45
C ALA A 97 11.52 -10.95 -8.60
N SER A 98 12.80 -10.81 -8.94
CA SER A 98 13.70 -9.87 -8.28
C SER A 98 14.50 -9.08 -9.30
N GLY A 99 14.99 -7.90 -8.90
CA GLY A 99 15.77 -7.04 -9.79
C GLY A 99 14.94 -6.40 -10.91
N THR A 100 13.64 -6.24 -10.71
CA THR A 100 12.74 -5.63 -11.71
C THR A 100 12.81 -4.10 -11.71
N PHE A 101 13.41 -3.50 -10.70
CA PHE A 101 13.72 -2.07 -10.61
C PHE A 101 15.21 -1.82 -10.81
N THR A 102 15.58 -0.63 -11.27
CA THR A 102 16.98 -0.20 -11.28
C THR A 102 17.47 0.04 -9.83
N LYS A 103 18.78 0.06 -9.64
CA LYS A 103 19.36 0.36 -8.31
C LYS A 103 18.97 1.75 -7.81
N ALA A 104 18.88 2.73 -8.71
CA ALA A 104 18.42 4.08 -8.36
C ALA A 104 16.95 4.07 -7.91
N GLN A 105 16.08 3.33 -8.61
CA GLN A 105 14.68 3.17 -8.23
C GLN A 105 14.55 2.47 -6.87
N GLU A 106 15.31 1.41 -6.62
CA GLU A 106 15.32 0.72 -5.33
C GLU A 106 15.67 1.67 -4.18
N ARG A 107 16.67 2.52 -4.37
CA ARG A 107 17.04 3.51 -3.35
C ARG A 107 15.90 4.48 -3.06
N THR A 108 15.28 5.01 -4.10
CA THR A 108 14.13 5.92 -3.93
C THR A 108 12.96 5.22 -3.25
N ILE A 109 12.65 3.97 -3.63
CA ILE A 109 11.61 3.17 -2.99
C ILE A 109 11.87 3.06 -1.49
N ARG A 110 13.10 2.71 -1.09
CA ARG A 110 13.45 2.55 0.33
C ARG A 110 13.36 3.87 1.11
N GLU A 111 13.77 4.97 0.49
CA GLU A 111 13.62 6.31 1.08
C GLU A 111 12.16 6.68 1.30
N LEU A 112 11.30 6.45 0.29
CA LEU A 112 9.86 6.70 0.41
C LEU A 112 9.20 5.80 1.45
N CYS A 113 9.56 4.52 1.49
CA CYS A 113 9.06 3.59 2.51
C CYS A 113 9.42 4.07 3.92
N LYS A 114 10.65 4.47 4.13
CA LYS A 114 11.10 5.00 5.42
C LYS A 114 10.32 6.26 5.81
N HIS A 115 10.08 7.14 4.85
CA HIS A 115 9.37 8.39 5.07
C HIS A 115 7.92 8.17 5.50
N TYR A 116 7.23 7.21 4.89
CA TYR A 116 5.81 6.96 5.11
C TYR A 116 5.50 5.78 6.04
N GLY A 117 6.52 5.18 6.68
CA GLY A 117 6.31 4.07 7.61
C GLY A 117 5.92 2.75 6.95
N LEU A 118 6.42 2.49 5.75
CA LEU A 118 6.14 1.29 4.98
C LEU A 118 7.34 0.34 4.95
N ARG A 119 7.04 -0.93 4.66
CA ARG A 119 7.99 -1.96 4.28
C ARG A 119 7.75 -2.36 2.84
N TRP A 120 8.82 -2.53 2.08
CA TRP A 120 8.77 -2.98 0.69
C TRP A 120 8.96 -4.49 0.59
N GLY A 121 8.10 -5.17 -0.19
CA GLY A 121 8.23 -6.61 -0.41
C GLY A 121 9.47 -7.01 -1.19
N GLY A 122 10.14 -6.07 -1.86
CA GLY A 122 11.46 -6.29 -2.46
C GLY A 122 12.58 -6.52 -1.44
N ASP A 123 12.34 -6.19 -0.17
CA ASP A 123 13.26 -6.46 0.94
C ASP A 123 12.98 -7.78 1.66
N TYR A 124 11.98 -8.55 1.24
CA TYR A 124 11.73 -9.88 1.80
C TYR A 124 12.90 -10.82 1.50
N GLU A 125 13.25 -11.65 2.49
CA GLU A 125 14.40 -12.55 2.38
C GLU A 125 14.11 -13.79 1.56
N VAL A 126 12.92 -14.37 1.70
CA VAL A 126 12.59 -15.67 1.11
C VAL A 126 11.96 -15.53 -0.27
N ARG A 127 10.83 -14.85 -0.36
CA ARG A 127 10.09 -14.69 -1.61
C ARG A 127 9.88 -13.22 -1.86
N LYS A 128 10.59 -12.69 -2.83
CA LYS A 128 10.49 -11.27 -3.20
C LYS A 128 9.11 -10.96 -3.73
N ASP A 129 8.61 -9.78 -3.38
CA ASP A 129 7.34 -9.26 -3.86
C ASP A 129 7.50 -7.77 -4.15
N GLU A 130 8.13 -7.47 -5.27
CA GLU A 130 8.59 -6.10 -5.58
C GLU A 130 7.44 -5.13 -5.88
N MET A 131 6.24 -5.64 -6.17
CA MET A 131 5.05 -4.79 -6.35
C MET A 131 4.44 -4.34 -5.01
N HIS A 132 4.79 -5.01 -3.89
CA HIS A 132 4.07 -4.95 -2.62
C HIS A 132 4.69 -3.96 -1.65
N PHE A 133 3.82 -3.12 -1.05
CA PHE A 133 4.19 -2.12 -0.03
C PHE A 133 3.17 -2.21 1.11
N GLU A 134 3.63 -2.29 2.34
CA GLU A 134 2.77 -2.49 3.51
C GLU A 134 3.14 -1.56 4.65
N ILE A 135 2.14 -1.15 5.42
CA ILE A 135 2.34 -0.38 6.65
C ILE A 135 3.14 -1.25 7.64
N ASN A 136 4.23 -0.69 8.17
CA ASN A 136 5.16 -1.39 9.05
C ASN A 136 5.25 -0.76 10.45
N ILE A 137 4.24 0.02 10.82
CA ILE A 137 4.15 0.70 12.12
C ILE A 137 2.78 0.45 12.73
N SER A 138 2.70 0.62 14.05
CA SER A 138 1.45 0.44 14.81
C SER A 138 0.43 1.53 14.47
N PRO A 139 -0.87 1.30 14.79
CA PRO A 139 -1.89 2.35 14.64
C PRO A 139 -1.54 3.67 15.33
N GLU A 140 -0.99 3.61 16.53
CA GLU A 140 -0.58 4.80 17.29
C GLU A 140 0.54 5.56 16.59
N LYS A 141 1.55 4.82 16.12
CA LYS A 141 2.68 5.41 15.38
C LYS A 141 2.23 5.99 14.04
N ALA A 142 1.31 5.33 13.34
CA ALA A 142 0.75 5.83 12.08
C ALA A 142 0.04 7.17 12.29
N LYS A 143 -0.79 7.26 13.33
CA LYS A 143 -1.48 8.50 13.67
C LYS A 143 -0.51 9.65 13.94
N ARG A 144 0.56 9.38 14.71
CA ARG A 144 1.59 10.39 15.00
C ARG A 144 2.36 10.79 13.74
N LEU A 145 2.74 9.82 12.92
CA LEU A 145 3.48 10.09 11.68
C LEU A 145 2.67 10.96 10.72
N ILE A 146 1.38 10.67 10.55
CA ILE A 146 0.47 11.47 9.73
C ILE A 146 0.44 12.92 10.23
N ALA A 147 0.33 13.11 11.56
CA ALA A 147 0.34 14.44 12.17
C ALA A 147 1.70 15.14 11.97
N ASP A 148 2.80 14.43 12.22
CA ASP A 148 4.16 14.99 12.10
C ASP A 148 4.50 15.38 10.66
N LEU A 149 4.01 14.63 9.68
CA LEU A 149 4.19 14.95 8.26
C LEU A 149 3.22 16.01 7.75
N GLY A 150 2.25 16.45 8.58
CA GLY A 150 1.25 17.43 8.19
C GLY A 150 0.31 16.95 7.09
N LEU A 151 0.07 15.63 7.02
CA LEU A 151 -0.80 15.06 5.99
C LEU A 151 -2.26 15.23 6.39
N THR A 152 -3.09 15.62 5.43
CA THR A 152 -4.55 15.66 5.61
C THR A 152 -5.14 14.29 5.33
N ASP A 153 -6.37 14.06 5.79
CA ASP A 153 -7.13 12.87 5.42
C ASP A 153 -7.25 12.80 3.90
N ALA A 154 -6.89 11.65 3.31
CA ALA A 154 -7.07 11.42 1.89
C ALA A 154 -8.56 11.46 1.55
N GLN A 155 -8.90 12.14 0.46
CA GLN A 155 -10.28 12.24 -0.01
C GLN A 155 -10.74 10.90 -0.58
N SER A 156 -11.95 10.48 -0.24
CA SER A 156 -12.55 9.33 -0.89
C SER A 156 -12.88 9.67 -2.36
N LYS A 157 -12.91 8.63 -3.20
CA LYS A 157 -13.24 8.79 -4.63
C LYS A 157 -14.54 9.58 -4.85
N ASN A 158 -15.55 9.34 -4.01
CA ASN A 158 -16.85 9.98 -4.13
C ASN A 158 -16.84 11.47 -3.75
N ARG A 159 -15.90 11.91 -2.93
CA ARG A 159 -15.75 13.30 -2.56
C ARG A 159 -15.01 14.12 -3.63
N GLN A 160 -14.18 13.47 -4.42
CA GLN A 160 -13.41 14.15 -5.47
C GLN A 160 -14.25 14.56 -6.68
N ASN A 161 -15.44 13.99 -6.82
CA ASN A 161 -16.38 14.30 -7.90
C ASN A 161 -17.38 15.40 -7.52
N ARG A 162 -17.18 16.06 -6.41
CA ARG A 162 -17.97 17.21 -5.96
C ARG A 162 -17.15 18.49 -6.11
#